data_e6a88278ce439b5bb50b9c7d0edc34e3
#
_entry.id   e6a88278ce439b5bb50b9c7d0edc34e3
#
_cell.length_a   1.000
_cell.length_b   1.000
_cell.length_c   1.000
_cell.angle_alpha   90.00
_cell.angle_beta   90.00
_cell.angle_gamma   90.00
#
_symmetry.space_group_name_H-M   'P 1'
#
loop_
_entity.id
_entity.type
_entity.pdbx_description
1 polymer ?
#
loop_
_entity_poly.entity_id
_entity_poly.type
_entity_poly.pdbx_seq_one_letter_code
_entity_poly.pdbx_strand_id
1 'polypeptide(L)'
;MASAVILILFFMTFMALIFFVRKHYQLELQKERNTKLVKFQQLNTQIFYHLKAAIGRLKKLESEVLSSISQFQTKGEVEKYIESKEKDAASIFKKFAAKAVNNAYKQAEIYFLSKEIPVNDLRLTVKGLVSNQDSELKDWLVKTSVRDSNTWQHLDNDEHQVYKNRDHKLGDNTDFWEIVDNNKPMFVANNLKELAGEYKNSSPNWSEDYNSSFVVPIVTNYNDSWIYFGFVALDSMNSDNQELFKESKEDELYQVLKGLAESLAIWHMVYNSYIDNVFAEFSALEELLAQAAAEQKDGTNDNK
;
A
#
# COMPACT_ATOMS: atom_id res chain seq x y z
N MET A 1 -69.97 -23.93 12.26
CA MET A 1 -69.29 -22.77 12.86
C MET A 1 -67.95 -23.13 13.52
N ALA A 2 -67.87 -24.12 14.37
CA ALA A 2 -66.63 -24.51 15.05
C ALA A 2 -65.47 -24.84 14.14
N SER A 3 -65.71 -25.58 13.02
CA SER A 3 -64.63 -25.95 12.07
C SER A 3 -64.01 -24.75 11.31
N ALA A 4 -64.81 -23.73 11.00
CA ALA A 4 -64.32 -22.51 10.33
C ALA A 4 -63.41 -21.66 11.29
N VAL A 5 -63.79 -21.58 12.59
CA VAL A 5 -62.98 -20.87 13.59
C VAL A 5 -61.64 -21.57 13.80
N ILE A 6 -61.62 -22.90 13.84
CA ILE A 6 -60.38 -23.68 14.00
C ILE A 6 -59.46 -23.45 12.79
N LEU A 7 -60.00 -23.43 11.58
CA LEU A 7 -59.24 -23.20 10.35
C LEU A 7 -58.60 -21.78 10.31
N ILE A 8 -59.37 -20.79 10.75
CA ILE A 8 -58.89 -19.39 10.83
C ILE A 8 -57.76 -19.28 11.86
N LEU A 9 -57.91 -19.87 13.06
CA LEU A 9 -56.90 -19.88 14.07
C LEU A 9 -55.62 -20.61 13.63
N PHE A 10 -55.74 -21.73 12.93
CA PHE A 10 -54.60 -22.43 12.35
C PHE A 10 -53.90 -21.58 11.30
N PHE A 11 -54.62 -20.91 10.41
CA PHE A 11 -54.05 -20.03 9.40
C PHE A 11 -53.33 -18.84 10.04
N MET A 12 -53.92 -18.21 11.07
CA MET A 12 -53.30 -17.10 11.81
C MET A 12 -52.04 -17.53 12.53
N THR A 13 -52.00 -18.67 13.20
CA THR A 13 -50.79 -19.22 13.84
C THR A 13 -49.72 -19.57 12.84
N PHE A 14 -50.08 -20.14 11.69
CA PHE A 14 -49.14 -20.43 10.61
C PHE A 14 -48.51 -19.17 10.02
N MET A 15 -49.31 -18.14 9.75
CA MET A 15 -48.82 -16.84 9.23
C MET A 15 -47.91 -16.14 10.29
N ALA A 16 -48.28 -16.21 11.58
CA ALA A 16 -47.44 -15.69 12.65
C ALA A 16 -46.09 -16.42 12.74
N LEU A 17 -46.11 -17.74 12.58
CA LEU A 17 -44.88 -18.54 12.55
C LEU A 17 -43.97 -18.14 11.37
N ILE A 18 -44.51 -18.02 10.15
CA ILE A 18 -43.76 -17.57 8.96
C ILE A 18 -43.14 -16.19 9.20
N PHE A 19 -43.97 -15.26 9.75
CA PHE A 19 -43.49 -13.91 10.08
C PHE A 19 -42.34 -13.94 11.10
N PHE A 20 -42.47 -14.77 12.16
CA PHE A 20 -41.46 -14.92 13.18
C PHE A 20 -40.14 -15.50 12.64
N VAL A 21 -40.23 -16.55 11.84
CA VAL A 21 -39.07 -17.16 11.16
C VAL A 21 -38.38 -16.15 10.25
N ARG A 22 -39.15 -15.43 9.42
CA ARG A 22 -38.61 -14.39 8.55
C ARG A 22 -37.94 -13.27 9.34
N LYS A 23 -38.54 -12.80 10.42
CA LYS A 23 -37.97 -11.76 11.27
C LYS A 23 -36.70 -12.23 11.97
N HIS A 24 -36.69 -13.46 12.48
CA HIS A 24 -35.48 -14.07 13.06
C HIS A 24 -34.34 -14.15 12.05
N TYR A 25 -34.61 -14.62 10.86
CA TYR A 25 -33.62 -14.69 9.78
C TYR A 25 -33.06 -13.31 9.40
N GLN A 26 -33.92 -12.28 9.32
CA GLN A 26 -33.46 -10.91 9.07
C GLN A 26 -32.58 -10.37 10.19
N LEU A 27 -32.89 -10.68 11.47
CA LEU A 27 -32.09 -10.28 12.62
C LEU A 27 -30.71 -10.96 12.60
N GLU A 28 -30.63 -12.23 12.25
CA GLU A 28 -29.34 -12.94 12.15
C GLU A 28 -28.47 -12.37 11.00
N LEU A 29 -29.07 -12.09 9.83
CA LEU A 29 -28.37 -11.41 8.74
C LEU A 29 -27.85 -10.02 9.16
N GLN A 30 -28.65 -9.27 9.91
CA GLN A 30 -28.25 -7.95 10.40
C GLN A 30 -27.10 -8.04 11.40
N LYS A 31 -27.13 -9.01 12.32
CA LYS A 31 -26.02 -9.27 13.25
C LYS A 31 -24.73 -9.63 12.49
N GLU A 32 -24.82 -10.50 11.50
CA GLU A 32 -23.68 -10.90 10.68
C GLU A 32 -23.07 -9.69 9.97
N ARG A 33 -23.91 -8.87 9.31
CA ARG A 33 -23.47 -7.62 8.65
C ARG A 33 -22.80 -6.67 9.65
N ASN A 34 -23.38 -6.47 10.82
CA ASN A 34 -22.80 -5.60 11.84
C ASN A 34 -21.45 -6.14 12.34
N THR A 35 -21.32 -7.45 12.51
CA THR A 35 -20.05 -8.07 12.90
C THR A 35 -18.97 -7.87 11.84
N LYS A 36 -19.30 -8.04 10.56
CA LYS A 36 -18.40 -7.77 9.44
C LYS A 36 -17.96 -6.30 9.40
N LEU A 37 -18.92 -5.38 9.56
CA LEU A 37 -18.65 -3.93 9.59
C LEU A 37 -17.72 -3.54 10.74
N VAL A 38 -17.97 -4.04 11.96
CA VAL A 38 -17.11 -3.79 13.12
C VAL A 38 -15.69 -4.31 12.87
N LYS A 39 -15.55 -5.52 12.32
CA LYS A 39 -14.25 -6.09 11.99
C LYS A 39 -13.52 -5.25 10.93
N PHE A 40 -14.24 -4.80 9.90
CA PHE A 40 -13.71 -3.93 8.86
C PHE A 40 -13.17 -2.61 9.44
N GLN A 41 -13.95 -1.95 10.30
CA GLN A 41 -13.53 -0.72 10.99
C GLN A 41 -12.32 -0.94 11.90
N GLN A 42 -12.27 -2.07 12.61
CA GLN A 42 -11.12 -2.43 13.45
C GLN A 42 -9.85 -2.58 12.63
N LEU A 43 -9.90 -3.26 11.49
CA LEU A 43 -8.74 -3.44 10.60
C LEU A 43 -8.25 -2.10 10.05
N ASN A 44 -9.16 -1.21 9.66
CA ASN A 44 -8.80 0.13 9.20
C ASN A 44 -8.12 0.94 10.33
N THR A 45 -8.69 0.93 11.53
CA THR A 45 -8.09 1.57 12.71
C THR A 45 -6.69 1.02 13.00
N GLN A 46 -6.46 -0.28 12.80
CA GLN A 46 -5.13 -0.89 12.98
C GLN A 46 -4.10 -0.39 11.98
N ILE A 47 -4.48 -0.09 10.72
CA ILE A 47 -3.57 0.50 9.74
C ILE A 47 -3.03 1.84 10.26
N PHE A 48 -3.91 2.72 10.72
CA PHE A 48 -3.51 4.02 11.30
C PHE A 48 -2.69 3.86 12.58
N TYR A 49 -3.02 2.90 13.43
CA TYR A 49 -2.23 2.61 14.63
C TYR A 49 -0.80 2.19 14.27
N HIS A 50 -0.64 1.31 13.28
CA HIS A 50 0.67 0.88 12.80
C HIS A 50 1.46 2.01 12.14
N LEU A 51 0.79 2.89 11.37
CA LEU A 51 1.39 4.09 10.82
C LEU A 51 1.90 5.02 11.94
N LYS A 52 1.06 5.35 12.92
CA LYS A 52 1.45 6.19 14.06
C LYS A 52 2.66 5.62 14.81
N ALA A 53 2.67 4.31 15.07
CA ALA A 53 3.78 3.64 15.73
C ALA A 53 5.06 3.67 14.89
N ALA A 54 4.95 3.54 13.57
CA ALA A 54 6.09 3.61 12.66
C ALA A 54 6.67 5.03 12.58
N ILE A 55 5.82 6.05 12.46
CA ILE A 55 6.23 7.47 12.50
C ILE A 55 6.94 7.79 13.83
N GLY A 56 6.41 7.33 14.95
CA GLY A 56 7.06 7.53 16.26
C GLY A 56 8.47 6.93 16.34
N ARG A 57 8.68 5.75 15.72
CA ARG A 57 10.00 5.13 15.63
C ARG A 57 10.93 5.89 14.70
N LEU A 58 10.42 6.38 13.56
CA LEU A 58 11.22 7.18 12.63
C LEU A 58 11.65 8.50 13.27
N LYS A 59 10.76 9.18 13.99
CA LYS A 59 11.12 10.41 14.74
C LYS A 59 12.13 10.16 15.84
N LYS A 60 12.08 9.02 16.51
CA LYS A 60 13.13 8.63 17.47
C LYS A 60 14.47 8.41 16.75
N LEU A 61 14.47 7.71 15.62
CA LEU A 61 15.66 7.49 14.80
C LEU A 61 16.25 8.83 14.31
N GLU A 62 15.42 9.77 13.85
CA GLU A 62 15.80 11.12 13.47
C GLU A 62 16.54 11.83 14.62
N SER A 63 15.95 11.83 15.81
CA SER A 63 16.56 12.44 16.99
C SER A 63 17.91 11.79 17.37
N GLU A 64 18.04 10.47 17.24
CA GLU A 64 19.30 9.75 17.41
C GLU A 64 20.37 10.21 16.41
N VAL A 65 19.98 10.28 15.13
CA VAL A 65 20.89 10.68 14.04
C VAL A 65 21.38 12.11 14.27
N LEU A 66 20.46 13.06 14.46
CA LEU A 66 20.77 14.48 14.63
C LEU A 66 21.69 14.72 15.88
N SER A 67 21.44 14.01 16.98
CA SER A 67 22.28 14.13 18.19
C SER A 67 23.65 13.48 18.04
N SER A 68 23.85 12.58 17.10
CA SER A 68 25.11 11.84 16.92
C SER A 68 26.01 12.45 15.84
N ILE A 69 25.44 13.14 14.85
CA ILE A 69 26.20 13.70 13.71
C ILE A 69 27.36 14.58 14.18
N SER A 70 27.13 15.45 15.14
CA SER A 70 28.17 16.36 15.69
C SER A 70 29.35 15.67 16.42
N GLN A 71 29.23 14.36 16.66
CA GLN A 71 30.30 13.62 17.39
C GLN A 71 31.35 13.03 16.43
N PHE A 72 31.07 13.01 15.14
CA PHE A 72 32.00 12.46 14.14
C PHE A 72 33.07 13.47 13.74
N GLN A 73 34.26 12.94 13.46
CA GLN A 73 35.42 13.75 13.10
C GLN A 73 35.76 13.72 11.61
N THR A 74 35.17 12.75 10.88
CA THR A 74 35.42 12.58 9.45
C THR A 74 34.14 12.38 8.68
N LYS A 75 34.10 12.88 7.44
CA LYS A 75 32.99 12.68 6.48
C LYS A 75 32.66 11.21 6.31
N GLY A 76 33.68 10.34 6.15
CA GLY A 76 33.46 8.92 5.89
C GLY A 76 32.83 8.15 7.07
N GLU A 77 33.01 8.62 8.31
CA GLU A 77 32.31 8.06 9.48
C GLU A 77 30.82 8.42 9.45
N VAL A 78 30.51 9.68 9.15
CA VAL A 78 29.13 10.17 9.04
C VAL A 78 28.37 9.43 7.94
N GLU A 79 28.96 9.30 6.74
CA GLU A 79 28.34 8.60 5.62
C GLU A 79 27.96 7.15 5.98
N LYS A 80 28.89 6.41 6.57
CA LYS A 80 28.64 5.04 7.04
C LYS A 80 27.55 4.96 8.12
N TYR A 81 27.54 5.93 9.02
CA TYR A 81 26.53 6.00 10.06
C TYR A 81 25.13 6.26 9.46
N ILE A 82 25.01 7.25 8.57
CA ILE A 82 23.77 7.56 7.86
C ILE A 82 23.28 6.34 7.06
N GLU A 83 24.15 5.68 6.29
CA GLU A 83 23.79 4.45 5.54
C GLU A 83 23.22 3.34 6.47
N SER A 84 23.82 3.19 7.66
CA SER A 84 23.28 2.25 8.66
C SER A 84 21.87 2.64 9.12
N LYS A 85 21.62 3.93 9.34
CA LYS A 85 20.35 4.46 9.82
C LYS A 85 19.25 4.46 8.73
N GLU A 86 19.64 4.59 7.46
CA GLU A 86 18.72 4.35 6.34
C GLU A 86 18.22 2.90 6.30
N LYS A 87 19.07 1.92 6.59
CA LYS A 87 18.67 0.51 6.74
C LYS A 87 17.67 0.31 7.88
N ASP A 88 17.89 1.01 9.00
CA ASP A 88 16.96 1.01 10.13
C ASP A 88 15.59 1.61 9.72
N ALA A 89 15.58 2.75 9.04
CA ALA A 89 14.36 3.38 8.52
C ALA A 89 13.63 2.49 7.53
N ALA A 90 14.35 1.84 6.61
CA ALA A 90 13.78 0.87 5.67
C ALA A 90 13.16 -0.35 6.41
N SER A 91 13.77 -0.81 7.51
CA SER A 91 13.21 -1.87 8.36
C SER A 91 11.91 -1.44 9.05
N ILE A 92 11.84 -0.19 9.53
CA ILE A 92 10.61 0.37 10.11
C ILE A 92 9.50 0.39 9.06
N PHE A 93 9.80 0.88 7.85
CA PHE A 93 8.87 0.88 6.73
C PHE A 93 8.35 -0.52 6.40
N LYS A 94 9.24 -1.48 6.17
CA LYS A 94 8.86 -2.86 5.83
C LYS A 94 7.91 -3.47 6.87
N LYS A 95 8.19 -3.27 8.17
CA LYS A 95 7.34 -3.77 9.26
C LYS A 95 5.97 -3.10 9.30
N PHE A 96 5.90 -1.80 9.05
CA PHE A 96 4.63 -1.06 8.93
C PHE A 96 3.85 -1.52 7.71
N ALA A 97 4.47 -1.45 6.53
CA ALA A 97 3.81 -1.74 5.26
C ALA A 97 3.29 -3.19 5.20
N ALA A 98 4.06 -4.17 5.67
CA ALA A 98 3.60 -5.56 5.74
C ALA A 98 2.33 -5.73 6.59
N LYS A 99 2.25 -5.06 7.75
CA LYS A 99 1.05 -5.10 8.61
C LYS A 99 -0.13 -4.38 7.97
N ALA A 100 0.11 -3.22 7.35
CA ALA A 100 -0.93 -2.44 6.70
C ALA A 100 -1.50 -3.19 5.49
N VAL A 101 -0.64 -3.77 4.64
CA VAL A 101 -1.03 -4.59 3.50
C VAL A 101 -1.85 -5.81 3.94
N ASN A 102 -1.40 -6.55 4.96
CA ASN A 102 -2.16 -7.70 5.47
C ASN A 102 -3.53 -7.31 6.05
N ASN A 103 -3.64 -6.15 6.70
CA ASN A 103 -4.93 -5.66 7.18
C ASN A 103 -5.86 -5.24 6.03
N ALA A 104 -5.34 -4.55 5.02
CA ALA A 104 -6.10 -4.20 3.83
C ALA A 104 -6.53 -5.45 3.02
N TYR A 105 -5.65 -6.43 2.90
CA TYR A 105 -5.97 -7.73 2.29
C TYR A 105 -7.15 -8.41 3.01
N LYS A 106 -7.11 -8.49 4.33
CA LYS A 106 -8.23 -9.04 5.13
C LYS A 106 -9.53 -8.25 4.97
N GLN A 107 -9.45 -6.93 4.79
CA GLN A 107 -10.64 -6.12 4.48
C GLN A 107 -11.19 -6.46 3.10
N ALA A 108 -10.34 -6.63 2.09
CA ALA A 108 -10.74 -7.08 0.75
C ALA A 108 -11.37 -8.48 0.81
N GLU A 109 -10.80 -9.43 1.55
CA GLU A 109 -11.42 -10.75 1.77
C GLU A 109 -12.84 -10.62 2.36
N ILE A 110 -13.04 -9.78 3.39
CA ILE A 110 -14.36 -9.55 4.01
C ILE A 110 -15.33 -8.94 3.00
N TYR A 111 -14.88 -8.00 2.16
CA TYR A 111 -15.66 -7.40 1.08
C TYR A 111 -16.18 -8.47 0.10
N PHE A 112 -15.30 -9.33 -0.44
CA PHE A 112 -15.68 -10.36 -1.38
C PHE A 112 -16.56 -11.45 -0.75
N LEU A 113 -16.24 -11.90 0.46
CA LEU A 113 -17.07 -12.83 1.21
C LEU A 113 -18.49 -12.28 1.46
N SER A 114 -18.62 -10.95 1.65
CA SER A 114 -19.93 -10.31 1.82
C SER A 114 -20.77 -10.31 0.55
N LYS A 115 -20.13 -10.45 -0.61
CA LYS A 115 -20.75 -10.51 -1.94
C LYS A 115 -20.84 -11.93 -2.50
N GLU A 116 -20.47 -12.93 -1.70
CA GLU A 116 -20.46 -14.35 -2.08
C GLU A 116 -19.53 -14.65 -3.28
N ILE A 117 -18.48 -13.82 -3.45
CA ILE A 117 -17.47 -13.99 -4.49
C ILE A 117 -16.33 -14.85 -3.91
N PRO A 118 -15.92 -15.95 -4.59
CA PRO A 118 -14.78 -16.77 -4.16
C PRO A 118 -13.48 -15.96 -4.11
N VAL A 119 -12.68 -16.12 -3.04
CA VAL A 119 -11.52 -15.26 -2.75
C VAL A 119 -10.19 -16.00 -2.92
N ASN A 120 -10.16 -17.12 -3.59
CA ASN A 120 -9.00 -18.04 -3.56
C ASN A 120 -7.72 -17.48 -4.21
N ASP A 121 -7.81 -16.42 -5.01
CA ASP A 121 -6.71 -15.94 -5.87
C ASP A 121 -6.46 -14.42 -5.78
N LEU A 122 -6.84 -13.79 -4.68
CA LEU A 122 -6.52 -12.37 -4.48
C LEU A 122 -5.05 -12.19 -4.12
N ARG A 123 -4.43 -11.16 -4.70
CA ARG A 123 -3.05 -10.75 -4.44
C ARG A 123 -2.99 -9.25 -4.22
N LEU A 124 -2.58 -8.81 -3.04
CA LEU A 124 -2.41 -7.40 -2.73
C LEU A 124 -0.92 -7.06 -2.70
N THR A 125 -0.54 -6.12 -3.55
CA THR A 125 0.86 -5.73 -3.75
C THR A 125 1.02 -4.22 -3.62
N VAL A 126 2.08 -3.79 -2.95
CA VAL A 126 2.54 -2.40 -2.96
C VAL A 126 3.74 -2.29 -3.88
N LYS A 127 3.64 -1.42 -4.86
CA LYS A 127 4.70 -1.07 -5.81
C LYS A 127 5.23 0.30 -5.45
N GLY A 128 6.54 0.40 -5.19
CA GLY A 128 7.22 1.68 -5.01
C GLY A 128 7.70 2.23 -6.34
N LEU A 129 7.69 3.53 -6.48
CA LEU A 129 8.23 4.25 -7.63
C LEU A 129 9.62 4.77 -7.28
N VAL A 130 10.60 4.46 -8.11
CA VAL A 130 11.99 4.89 -7.94
C VAL A 130 12.34 5.83 -9.07
N SER A 131 12.62 7.10 -8.74
CA SER A 131 13.03 8.07 -9.74
C SER A 131 14.44 7.78 -10.26
N ASN A 132 14.64 8.00 -11.53
CA ASN A 132 15.96 8.16 -12.12
C ASN A 132 16.11 9.66 -12.43
N GLN A 133 17.00 10.35 -11.73
CA GLN A 133 17.05 11.81 -11.60
C GLN A 133 17.03 12.58 -12.95
N ASP A 134 17.53 11.96 -14.04
CA ASP A 134 17.63 12.59 -15.35
C ASP A 134 16.65 12.02 -16.39
N SER A 135 15.64 11.23 -15.96
CA SER A 135 14.72 10.56 -16.88
C SER A 135 13.29 11.13 -16.79
N GLU A 136 12.56 11.01 -17.92
CA GLU A 136 11.13 11.30 -17.94
C GLU A 136 10.37 10.34 -16.99
N LEU A 137 9.24 10.78 -16.46
CA LEU A 137 8.42 10.01 -15.51
C LEU A 137 8.09 8.60 -16.03
N LYS A 138 7.87 8.42 -17.33
CA LYS A 138 7.60 7.11 -17.96
C LYS A 138 8.75 6.11 -17.81
N ASP A 139 10.00 6.60 -17.67
CA ASP A 139 11.20 5.78 -17.54
C ASP A 139 11.56 5.47 -16.07
N TRP A 140 10.80 6.00 -15.10
CA TRP A 140 10.98 5.67 -13.71
C TRP A 140 10.69 4.18 -13.45
N LEU A 141 11.38 3.62 -12.46
CA LEU A 141 11.29 2.19 -12.17
C LEU A 141 10.20 1.91 -11.16
N VAL A 142 9.40 0.90 -11.45
CA VAL A 142 8.37 0.37 -10.54
C VAL A 142 8.91 -0.90 -9.91
N LYS A 143 9.05 -0.91 -8.58
CA LYS A 143 9.57 -2.05 -7.81
C LYS A 143 8.55 -2.56 -6.80
N THR A 144 8.42 -3.88 -6.67
CA THR A 144 7.60 -4.47 -5.62
C THR A 144 8.24 -4.22 -4.27
N SER A 145 7.56 -3.46 -3.41
CA SER A 145 8.03 -3.14 -2.06
C SER A 145 7.52 -4.13 -1.01
N VAL A 146 6.23 -4.46 -1.07
CA VAL A 146 5.57 -5.36 -0.11
C VAL A 146 4.43 -6.12 -0.78
N ARG A 147 4.19 -7.35 -0.33
CA ARG A 147 3.04 -8.19 -0.70
C ARG A 147 2.32 -8.66 0.55
N ASP A 148 1.06 -9.05 0.42
CA ASP A 148 0.35 -9.75 1.47
C ASP A 148 0.99 -11.12 1.79
N SER A 149 0.76 -11.64 3.00
CA SER A 149 1.41 -12.88 3.46
C SER A 149 0.96 -14.12 2.69
N ASN A 150 -0.27 -14.14 2.18
CA ASN A 150 -0.78 -15.29 1.43
C ASN A 150 -0.09 -15.38 0.07
N THR A 151 0.08 -14.23 -0.62
CA THR A 151 0.82 -14.17 -1.88
C THR A 151 2.28 -14.61 -1.71
N TRP A 152 2.94 -14.24 -0.59
CA TRP A 152 4.30 -14.68 -0.31
C TRP A 152 4.45 -16.20 -0.22
N GLN A 153 3.51 -16.89 0.42
CA GLN A 153 3.57 -18.34 0.61
C GLN A 153 3.47 -19.12 -0.71
N HIS A 154 2.81 -18.57 -1.72
CA HIS A 154 2.68 -19.18 -3.04
C HIS A 154 3.86 -18.90 -3.99
N LEU A 155 4.70 -17.90 -3.69
CA LEU A 155 5.79 -17.44 -4.54
C LEU A 155 7.18 -17.96 -4.15
N ASP A 156 7.27 -18.88 -3.22
CA ASP A 156 8.56 -19.41 -2.71
C ASP A 156 9.30 -20.33 -3.69
N ASN A 157 8.81 -20.46 -4.93
CA ASN A 157 9.52 -21.18 -5.98
C ASN A 157 10.57 -20.27 -6.64
N ASP A 158 11.79 -20.80 -6.81
CA ASP A 158 12.97 -20.09 -7.33
C ASP A 158 12.76 -19.38 -8.69
N GLU A 159 11.87 -19.90 -9.53
CA GLU A 159 11.52 -19.27 -10.82
C GLU A 159 10.93 -17.88 -10.69
N HIS A 160 10.13 -17.60 -9.65
CA HIS A 160 9.56 -16.28 -9.41
C HIS A 160 10.56 -15.27 -8.84
N GLN A 161 11.67 -15.71 -8.28
CA GLN A 161 12.72 -14.81 -7.77
C GLN A 161 13.41 -14.05 -8.92
N VAL A 162 13.55 -14.65 -10.09
CA VAL A 162 14.16 -14.04 -11.27
C VAL A 162 13.35 -12.84 -11.76
N TYR A 163 12.02 -12.89 -11.62
CA TYR A 163 11.13 -11.76 -12.01
C TYR A 163 11.03 -10.66 -10.95
N LYS A 164 11.36 -10.95 -9.69
CA LYS A 164 11.32 -9.95 -8.59
C LYS A 164 12.36 -8.84 -8.75
N ASN A 165 13.45 -9.12 -9.45
CA ASN A 165 14.61 -8.22 -9.56
C ASN A 165 14.67 -7.46 -10.89
N ARG A 166 13.68 -7.60 -11.78
CA ARG A 166 13.65 -6.81 -13.02
C ARG A 166 13.16 -5.40 -12.71
N ASP A 167 13.92 -4.43 -13.17
CA ASP A 167 13.51 -3.05 -13.19
C ASP A 167 12.43 -2.89 -14.26
N HIS A 168 11.20 -2.62 -13.82
CA HIS A 168 10.06 -2.40 -14.69
C HIS A 168 9.87 -0.89 -14.85
N LYS A 169 9.89 -0.39 -16.09
CA LYS A 169 9.58 1.01 -16.34
C LYS A 169 8.08 1.27 -16.15
N LEU A 170 7.77 2.45 -15.65
CA LEU A 170 6.38 2.89 -15.44
C LEU A 170 5.58 2.85 -16.75
N GLY A 171 6.17 3.36 -17.85
CA GLY A 171 5.54 3.39 -19.18
C GLY A 171 5.36 2.02 -19.85
N ASP A 172 5.96 0.96 -19.33
CA ASP A 172 5.81 -0.41 -19.85
C ASP A 172 4.60 -1.14 -19.22
N ASN A 173 3.88 -0.48 -18.30
CA ASN A 173 2.73 -1.05 -17.61
C ASN A 173 1.51 -0.14 -17.78
N THR A 174 0.53 -0.58 -18.54
CA THR A 174 -0.68 0.19 -18.89
C THR A 174 -1.45 0.66 -17.66
N ASP A 175 -1.62 -0.20 -16.67
CA ASP A 175 -2.35 0.07 -15.42
C ASP A 175 -1.76 1.23 -14.62
N PHE A 176 -0.44 1.29 -14.50
CA PHE A 176 0.24 2.37 -13.78
C PHE A 176 0.34 3.64 -14.64
N TRP A 177 0.67 3.47 -15.93
CA TRP A 177 0.85 4.61 -16.84
C TRP A 177 -0.46 5.37 -17.06
N GLU A 178 -1.57 4.68 -17.27
CA GLU A 178 -2.88 5.33 -17.41
C GLU A 178 -3.27 6.18 -16.20
N ILE A 179 -2.93 5.73 -14.99
CA ILE A 179 -3.18 6.50 -13.77
C ILE A 179 -2.40 7.81 -13.79
N VAL A 180 -1.11 7.74 -14.13
CA VAL A 180 -0.21 8.90 -14.06
C VAL A 180 -0.44 9.86 -15.23
N ASP A 181 -0.51 9.36 -16.45
CA ASP A 181 -0.67 10.13 -17.68
C ASP A 181 -2.01 10.88 -17.74
N ASN A 182 -3.08 10.25 -17.26
CA ASN A 182 -4.44 10.79 -17.30
C ASN A 182 -4.93 11.31 -15.93
N ASN A 183 -4.08 11.35 -14.89
CA ASN A 183 -4.47 11.74 -13.53
C ASN A 183 -5.68 10.95 -13.00
N LYS A 184 -5.77 9.66 -13.33
CA LYS A 184 -6.87 8.82 -12.88
C LYS A 184 -6.75 8.50 -11.38
N PRO A 185 -7.86 8.47 -10.63
CA PRO A 185 -7.84 8.07 -9.23
C PRO A 185 -7.61 6.56 -9.04
N MET A 186 -7.86 5.77 -10.08
CA MET A 186 -7.72 4.33 -10.10
C MET A 186 -7.65 3.81 -11.54
N PHE A 187 -7.15 2.58 -11.69
CA PHE A 187 -7.31 1.73 -12.87
C PHE A 187 -8.10 0.48 -12.45
N VAL A 188 -9.09 0.10 -13.25
CA VAL A 188 -9.90 -1.11 -13.02
C VAL A 188 -10.04 -1.88 -14.31
N ALA A 189 -9.70 -3.16 -14.28
CA ALA A 189 -9.97 -4.09 -15.36
C ALA A 189 -10.44 -5.44 -14.81
N ASN A 190 -11.57 -5.93 -15.26
CA ASN A 190 -12.13 -7.22 -14.85
C ASN A 190 -11.73 -8.37 -15.78
N ASN A 191 -11.30 -8.07 -16.99
CA ASN A 191 -10.80 -9.04 -17.96
C ASN A 191 -9.64 -8.43 -18.77
N LEU A 192 -8.44 -8.53 -18.25
CA LEU A 192 -7.23 -8.03 -18.91
C LEU A 192 -6.91 -8.77 -20.20
N LYS A 193 -7.33 -10.03 -20.33
CA LYS A 193 -7.11 -10.82 -21.56
C LYS A 193 -7.90 -10.30 -22.75
N GLU A 194 -9.04 -9.67 -22.52
CA GLU A 194 -9.81 -8.99 -23.58
C GLU A 194 -9.09 -7.73 -24.08
N LEU A 195 -8.26 -7.11 -23.23
CA LEU A 195 -7.44 -5.95 -23.56
C LEU A 195 -6.07 -6.35 -24.14
N ALA A 196 -5.83 -7.63 -24.47
CA ALA A 196 -4.52 -8.20 -24.78
C ALA A 196 -3.75 -7.47 -25.89
N GLY A 197 -4.42 -6.77 -26.80
CA GLY A 197 -3.78 -5.93 -27.84
C GLY A 197 -3.39 -4.54 -27.36
N GLU A 198 -3.99 -4.03 -26.30
CA GLU A 198 -3.82 -2.67 -25.77
C GLU A 198 -3.15 -2.68 -24.40
N TYR A 199 -3.31 -3.74 -23.61
CA TYR A 199 -2.70 -3.89 -22.31
C TYR A 199 -1.24 -4.34 -22.40
N LYS A 200 -0.34 -3.52 -21.93
CA LYS A 200 1.09 -3.81 -21.81
C LYS A 200 1.42 -4.10 -20.35
N ASN A 201 2.30 -5.07 -20.16
CA ASN A 201 2.87 -5.35 -18.84
C ASN A 201 4.30 -5.85 -19.01
N SER A 202 5.19 -5.34 -18.21
CA SER A 202 6.60 -5.71 -18.23
C SER A 202 6.89 -7.16 -17.81
N SER A 203 5.93 -7.83 -17.15
CA SER A 203 6.01 -9.28 -16.90
C SER A 203 5.56 -10.03 -18.15
N PRO A 204 6.40 -10.89 -18.78
CA PRO A 204 6.03 -11.60 -20.00
C PRO A 204 4.89 -12.60 -19.79
N ASN A 205 4.74 -13.12 -18.58
CA ASN A 205 3.74 -14.15 -18.24
C ASN A 205 2.58 -13.58 -17.40
N TRP A 206 2.33 -12.26 -17.49
CA TRP A 206 1.30 -11.62 -16.66
C TRP A 206 -0.08 -12.28 -16.80
N SER A 207 -0.43 -12.76 -17.98
CA SER A 207 -1.73 -13.40 -18.26
C SER A 207 -1.91 -14.78 -17.59
N GLU A 208 -0.81 -15.37 -17.10
CA GLU A 208 -0.82 -16.59 -16.29
C GLU A 208 -0.98 -16.27 -14.79
N ASP A 209 -0.58 -15.05 -14.40
CA ASP A 209 -0.55 -14.62 -13.01
C ASP A 209 -1.84 -13.93 -12.56
N TYR A 210 -2.54 -13.21 -13.44
CA TYR A 210 -3.79 -12.51 -13.12
C TYR A 210 -4.59 -12.14 -14.37
N ASN A 211 -5.91 -12.01 -14.21
CA ASN A 211 -6.84 -11.61 -15.27
C ASN A 211 -7.63 -10.35 -14.92
N SER A 212 -7.70 -10.01 -13.65
CA SER A 212 -8.38 -8.80 -13.16
C SER A 212 -7.43 -8.00 -12.29
N SER A 213 -7.46 -6.68 -12.42
CA SER A 213 -6.60 -5.77 -11.65
C SER A 213 -7.35 -4.52 -11.20
N PHE A 214 -7.11 -4.13 -9.96
CA PHE A 214 -7.56 -2.88 -9.38
C PHE A 214 -6.37 -2.14 -8.79
N VAL A 215 -6.00 -1.01 -9.36
CA VAL A 215 -4.83 -0.22 -8.98
C VAL A 215 -5.24 1.15 -8.46
N VAL A 216 -4.64 1.56 -7.34
CA VAL A 216 -4.81 2.90 -6.75
C VAL A 216 -3.43 3.53 -6.54
N PRO A 217 -3.20 4.79 -6.92
CA PRO A 217 -1.92 5.45 -6.73
C PRO A 217 -1.65 5.79 -5.26
N ILE A 218 -0.37 5.65 -4.87
CA ILE A 218 0.17 6.22 -3.64
C ILE A 218 0.67 7.62 -4.00
N VAL A 219 -0.11 8.64 -3.68
CA VAL A 219 0.10 9.97 -4.21
C VAL A 219 -0.25 11.04 -3.18
N THR A 220 0.44 12.16 -3.23
CA THR A 220 0.07 13.38 -2.51
C THR A 220 -0.01 14.57 -3.47
N ASN A 221 -0.73 15.62 -3.08
CA ASN A 221 -0.72 16.89 -3.78
C ASN A 221 0.16 17.88 -2.99
N TYR A 222 1.10 18.49 -3.68
CA TYR A 222 1.96 19.52 -3.10
C TYR A 222 2.10 20.67 -4.11
N ASN A 223 1.70 21.86 -3.73
CA ASN A 223 1.73 23.06 -4.58
C ASN A 223 1.08 22.82 -5.97
N ASP A 224 -0.13 22.27 -5.98
CA ASP A 224 -0.91 21.93 -7.18
C ASP A 224 -0.26 20.89 -8.11
N SER A 225 0.80 20.23 -7.64
CA SER A 225 1.47 19.16 -8.37
C SER A 225 1.25 17.80 -7.67
N TRP A 226 0.98 16.77 -8.46
CA TRP A 226 0.86 15.41 -7.96
C TRP A 226 2.24 14.79 -7.84
N ILE A 227 2.56 14.30 -6.63
CA ILE A 227 3.80 13.55 -6.35
C ILE A 227 3.42 12.09 -6.14
N TYR A 228 3.87 11.24 -7.04
CA TYR A 228 3.62 9.80 -7.02
C TYR A 228 4.74 9.08 -6.26
N PHE A 229 4.40 8.25 -5.27
CA PHE A 229 5.32 7.39 -4.54
C PHE A 229 5.25 5.93 -4.98
N GLY A 230 4.17 5.56 -5.69
CA GLY A 230 3.94 4.20 -6.15
C GLY A 230 2.47 3.86 -6.31
N PHE A 231 2.15 2.57 -6.15
CA PHE A 231 0.82 2.04 -6.40
C PHE A 231 0.47 0.93 -5.40
N VAL A 232 -0.81 0.81 -5.08
CA VAL A 232 -1.42 -0.35 -4.44
C VAL A 232 -2.18 -1.09 -5.52
N ALA A 233 -1.83 -2.35 -5.78
CA ALA A 233 -2.48 -3.19 -6.77
C ALA A 233 -3.13 -4.41 -6.10
N LEU A 234 -4.39 -4.63 -6.38
CA LEU A 234 -5.15 -5.82 -6.00
C LEU A 234 -5.50 -6.59 -7.28
N ASP A 235 -4.90 -7.76 -7.42
CA ASP A 235 -5.01 -8.60 -8.60
C ASP A 235 -5.79 -9.89 -8.29
N SER A 236 -6.44 -10.47 -9.29
CA SER A 236 -7.11 -11.77 -9.18
C SER A 236 -6.97 -12.60 -10.45
N MET A 237 -6.86 -13.92 -10.24
CA MET A 237 -6.86 -14.92 -11.32
C MET A 237 -8.26 -15.27 -11.84
N ASN A 238 -9.32 -14.80 -11.18
CA ASN A 238 -10.68 -15.14 -11.58
C ASN A 238 -10.91 -14.89 -13.07
N SER A 239 -11.09 -15.98 -13.81
CA SER A 239 -11.25 -15.99 -15.26
C SER A 239 -12.70 -15.86 -15.72
N ASP A 240 -13.64 -16.00 -14.80
CA ASP A 240 -15.06 -16.00 -15.12
C ASP A 240 -15.55 -14.56 -15.16
N ASN A 241 -15.90 -14.08 -16.31
CA ASN A 241 -16.53 -12.81 -16.73
C ASN A 241 -17.43 -12.09 -15.69
N GLN A 242 -17.12 -12.23 -14.40
CA GLN A 242 -17.76 -11.55 -13.30
C GLN A 242 -17.13 -10.18 -13.14
N GLU A 243 -17.94 -9.17 -13.04
CA GLU A 243 -17.56 -7.83 -12.66
C GLU A 243 -17.05 -7.86 -11.19
N LEU A 244 -15.78 -8.29 -11.01
CA LEU A 244 -15.15 -8.46 -9.72
C LEU A 244 -14.89 -7.11 -9.04
N PHE A 245 -14.41 -6.15 -9.83
CA PHE A 245 -14.05 -4.81 -9.39
C PHE A 245 -14.99 -3.78 -10.00
N LYS A 246 -15.39 -2.78 -9.21
CA LYS A 246 -16.20 -1.66 -9.66
C LYS A 246 -15.34 -0.41 -9.79
N GLU A 247 -15.43 0.24 -10.94
CA GLU A 247 -14.83 1.56 -11.16
C GLU A 247 -15.68 2.65 -10.50
N SER A 248 -15.66 2.72 -9.17
CA SER A 248 -16.40 3.71 -8.38
C SER A 248 -15.62 4.13 -7.15
N LYS A 249 -15.49 5.43 -6.94
CA LYS A 249 -14.90 6.01 -5.72
C LYS A 249 -15.74 5.75 -4.47
N GLU A 250 -17.00 5.42 -4.62
CA GLU A 250 -17.92 5.11 -3.54
C GLU A 250 -17.91 3.63 -3.15
N ASP A 251 -17.24 2.79 -3.94
CA ASP A 251 -17.10 1.37 -3.64
C ASP A 251 -16.22 1.15 -2.39
N GLU A 252 -16.64 0.26 -1.52
CA GLU A 252 -15.94 -0.05 -0.26
C GLU A 252 -14.53 -0.57 -0.51
N LEU A 253 -14.32 -1.34 -1.57
CA LEU A 253 -12.99 -1.85 -1.93
C LEU A 253 -12.05 -0.74 -2.35
N TYR A 254 -12.53 0.24 -3.14
CA TYR A 254 -11.75 1.43 -3.44
C TYR A 254 -11.34 2.17 -2.17
N GLN A 255 -12.25 2.34 -1.21
CA GLN A 255 -11.95 3.02 0.05
C GLN A 255 -10.90 2.28 0.90
N VAL A 256 -10.89 0.94 0.85
CA VAL A 256 -9.84 0.12 1.49
C VAL A 256 -8.47 0.39 0.86
N LEU A 257 -8.39 0.25 -0.47
CA LEU A 257 -7.11 0.42 -1.19
C LEU A 257 -6.61 1.87 -1.09
N LYS A 258 -7.52 2.85 -1.18
CA LYS A 258 -7.20 4.26 -1.00
C LYS A 258 -6.71 4.56 0.41
N GLY A 259 -7.36 4.04 1.46
CA GLY A 259 -6.93 4.22 2.85
C GLY A 259 -5.53 3.65 3.10
N LEU A 260 -5.20 2.50 2.51
CA LEU A 260 -3.85 1.96 2.51
C LEU A 260 -2.88 2.89 1.76
N ALA A 261 -3.23 3.34 0.55
CA ALA A 261 -2.40 4.21 -0.28
C ALA A 261 -2.13 5.56 0.42
N GLU A 262 -3.13 6.17 1.04
CA GLU A 262 -2.99 7.41 1.81
C GLU A 262 -2.07 7.22 3.03
N SER A 263 -2.19 6.09 3.74
CA SER A 263 -1.31 5.77 4.87
C SER A 263 0.15 5.60 4.44
N LEU A 264 0.38 5.00 3.27
CA LEU A 264 1.71 4.88 2.67
C LEU A 264 2.24 6.23 2.18
N ALA A 265 1.39 7.08 1.58
CA ALA A 265 1.77 8.43 1.17
C ALA A 265 2.21 9.28 2.37
N ILE A 266 1.46 9.25 3.47
CA ILE A 266 1.84 9.94 4.72
C ILE A 266 3.21 9.44 5.22
N TRP A 267 3.46 8.12 5.19
CA TRP A 267 4.76 7.58 5.55
C TRP A 267 5.87 8.19 4.68
N HIS A 268 5.71 8.18 3.36
CA HIS A 268 6.71 8.73 2.43
C HIS A 268 6.98 10.22 2.66
N MET A 269 5.95 11.01 2.92
CA MET A 269 6.10 12.43 3.26
C MET A 269 6.94 12.64 4.53
N VAL A 270 6.64 11.86 5.58
CA VAL A 270 7.40 11.95 6.85
C VAL A 270 8.82 11.43 6.68
N TYR A 271 9.02 10.40 5.86
CA TYR A 271 10.34 9.85 5.54
C TYR A 271 11.18 10.85 4.74
N ASN A 272 10.60 11.53 3.74
CA ASN A 272 11.31 12.57 3.00
C ASN A 272 11.73 13.71 3.92
N SER A 273 10.84 14.17 4.81
CA SER A 273 11.20 15.17 5.81
C SER A 273 12.34 14.72 6.74
N TYR A 274 12.38 13.44 7.13
CA TYR A 274 13.49 12.86 7.88
C TYR A 274 14.81 12.94 7.08
N ILE A 275 14.77 12.54 5.82
CA ILE A 275 15.93 12.59 4.92
C ILE A 275 16.43 14.03 4.77
N ASP A 276 15.54 14.97 4.46
CA ASP A 276 15.89 16.41 4.30
C ASP A 276 16.56 16.96 5.55
N ASN A 277 16.04 16.67 6.74
CA ASN A 277 16.62 17.12 8.00
C ASN A 277 18.02 16.53 8.24
N VAL A 278 18.20 15.23 7.98
CA VAL A 278 19.51 14.55 8.15
C VAL A 278 20.54 15.11 7.17
N PHE A 279 20.14 15.33 5.91
CA PHE A 279 21.06 15.92 4.91
C PHE A 279 21.43 17.36 5.23
N ALA A 280 20.51 18.18 5.74
CA ALA A 280 20.79 19.55 6.14
C ALA A 280 21.85 19.60 7.25
N GLU A 281 21.73 18.78 8.29
CA GLU A 281 22.72 18.70 9.38
C GLU A 281 24.07 18.14 8.91
N PHE A 282 24.02 17.16 7.99
CA PHE A 282 25.25 16.62 7.41
C PHE A 282 26.02 17.66 6.60
N SER A 283 25.33 18.43 5.77
CA SER A 283 25.96 19.52 5.00
C SER A 283 26.56 20.60 5.88
N ALA A 284 25.87 20.97 6.95
CA ALA A 284 26.40 21.93 7.93
C ALA A 284 27.68 21.41 8.61
N LEU A 285 27.73 20.11 8.96
CA LEU A 285 28.94 19.51 9.52
C LEU A 285 30.10 19.47 8.50
N GLU A 286 29.83 19.14 7.22
CA GLU A 286 30.86 19.16 6.17
C GLU A 286 31.51 20.54 6.03
N GLU A 287 30.73 21.61 6.07
CA GLU A 287 31.24 22.99 6.03
C GLU A 287 32.15 23.30 7.23
N LEU A 288 31.73 22.90 8.44
CA LEU A 288 32.53 23.10 9.65
C LEU A 288 33.85 22.33 9.63
N LEU A 289 33.82 21.07 9.16
CA LEU A 289 35.04 20.25 9.02
C LEU A 289 36.00 20.82 7.96
N ALA A 290 35.47 21.37 6.86
CA ALA A 290 36.27 22.01 5.84
C ALA A 290 36.92 23.31 6.32
N GLN A 291 36.22 24.13 7.11
CA GLN A 291 36.73 25.34 7.71
C GLN A 291 37.87 25.01 8.73
N ALA A 292 37.65 24.03 9.62
CA ALA A 292 38.67 23.59 10.57
C ALA A 292 39.93 23.06 9.88
N ALA A 293 39.79 22.35 8.77
CA ALA A 293 40.94 21.86 7.99
C ALA A 293 41.72 22.99 7.29
N ALA A 294 41.03 24.07 6.87
CA ALA A 294 41.68 25.25 6.29
C ALA A 294 42.45 26.03 7.32
N GLU A 295 41.91 26.27 8.51
CA GLU A 295 42.57 26.99 9.61
C GLU A 295 43.85 26.26 10.10
N GLN A 296 43.84 24.92 10.13
CA GLN A 296 45.04 24.14 10.49
C GLN A 296 46.17 24.28 9.46
N LYS A 297 45.86 24.49 8.17
CA LYS A 297 46.87 24.68 7.11
C LYS A 297 47.50 26.07 7.17
N ASP A 298 46.74 27.10 7.49
CA ASP A 298 47.26 28.46 7.61
C ASP A 298 48.12 28.63 8.85
N GLY A 299 47.78 28.01 9.99
CA GLY A 299 48.57 28.05 11.22
C GLY A 299 49.93 27.32 11.14
N THR A 300 50.14 26.46 10.15
CA THR A 300 51.40 25.75 9.92
C THR A 300 52.38 26.53 9.04
N ASN A 301 51.95 27.55 8.31
CA ASN A 301 52.79 28.38 7.46
C ASN A 301 53.44 29.57 8.18
N ASP A 302 52.95 29.97 9.33
CA ASP A 302 53.53 31.09 10.11
C ASP A 302 54.71 30.71 10.99
N ASN A 303 55.11 29.42 11.04
CA ASN A 303 56.25 28.93 11.84
C ASN A 303 57.48 28.51 10.99
N LYS A 304 57.60 29.04 9.79
CA LYS A 304 58.85 28.95 8.98
C LYS A 304 59.39 30.35 8.70
#